data_6a07cd024159457885c80ea093c9b442
#
_entry.id   6a07cd024159457885c80ea093c9b442
#
_cell.length_a   1.000
_cell.length_b   1.000
_cell.length_c   1.000
_cell.angle_alpha   90.00
_cell.angle_beta   90.00
_cell.angle_gamma   90.00
#
_symmetry.space_group_name_H-M   'P 1'
#
loop_
_entity.id
_entity.type
_entity.pdbx_description
1 polymer ?
#
loop_
_entity_poly.entity_id
_entity_poly.type
_entity_poly.pdbx_seq_one_letter_code
_entity_poly.pdbx_strand_id
1 'polypeptide(L)'
;MPFTKHITNMHAKTAVHSFHIPVMGLAFTIDSPIKVAQYGINSVVSIVDDVMIEKINEFYSHKYKLPFQSFPAKELDSRAKRITSYLNNMDTIVKQKFDNFTTTLAEKKEILWDYLDMLPDYSELKKNIVGLMESNITKKEIAKWLKKNLAPGAIDVNIMTKLDNENYHKKTLLSKEYNDAHAALRGFAKSNLHASIVLSAGMNPHLYGYFEKFEDFYPLENGFLKKKIILKVSDYRSALIQGLFFAKKGLWVSEYRIESGLNCGGHAFPTEGLLLGPILETFKQHKETLIQKTFETYSKALSRKKKHCPRKSLPLTITVQGGIGTSEEHEFLIDKYRVKSVGWGSPFLLVPEATTVDSETITLLQNSKEEDLYLSTISPLGVPFNSMKGNSYDIFKNNRLKENKFGSSCPKKFLASNKEYTDTKICTASQKFQKIEIEKLNAIEIDKTTYNKRFQNIVKKSCLCVGLANAALLEKNIDSKGTEQGVSICPGPNIAYFDKQVSLKKMTQHIYGKINIIGQQNRPHMFVKELEMYIKYFQEKIIDFSKNPTKKQITFHKNLMDGIQYYQNLFEYLNPKLLFQFSKLKSELMKLS
;
A
#
# COMPACT_ATOMS: atom_id res chain seq x y z
N MET A 1 -7.50 43.71 9.29
CA MET A 1 -7.09 43.82 7.87
C MET A 1 -7.01 42.44 7.28
N PRO A 2 -7.68 42.18 6.15
CA PRO A 2 -7.89 40.81 5.64
C PRO A 2 -6.67 40.31 4.87
N PHE A 3 -6.21 39.10 5.19
CA PHE A 3 -5.29 38.33 4.36
C PHE A 3 -6.06 37.74 3.15
N THR A 4 -6.27 38.55 2.16
CA THR A 4 -6.68 38.11 0.82
C THR A 4 -5.52 38.27 -0.14
N LYS A 5 -5.36 37.23 -0.98
CA LYS A 5 -4.58 37.13 -2.23
C LYS A 5 -3.21 36.47 -2.11
N HIS A 6 -3.22 35.16 -2.47
CA HIS A 6 -2.50 34.66 -3.65
C HIS A 6 -2.95 33.21 -3.93
N ILE A 7 -4.21 33.04 -4.38
CA ILE A 7 -4.62 31.81 -5.08
C ILE A 7 -4.26 32.05 -6.55
N THR A 8 -2.96 31.89 -6.87
CA THR A 8 -2.53 31.75 -8.25
C THR A 8 -3.12 30.47 -8.83
N ASN A 9 -3.65 30.54 -10.03
CA ASN A 9 -4.13 29.43 -10.86
C ASN A 9 -3.18 28.22 -10.75
N MET A 10 -3.48 27.30 -9.85
CA MET A 10 -2.86 25.98 -9.85
C MET A 10 -3.53 25.15 -10.96
N HIS A 11 -3.07 25.32 -12.21
CA HIS A 11 -3.22 24.22 -13.16
C HIS A 11 -2.61 23.00 -12.46
N ALA A 12 -3.39 21.92 -12.31
CA ALA A 12 -2.92 20.70 -11.73
C ALA A 12 -1.71 20.24 -12.55
N LYS A 13 -0.50 20.41 -11.98
CA LYS A 13 0.73 19.98 -12.63
C LYS A 13 0.59 18.47 -12.87
N THR A 14 0.78 18.02 -14.08
CA THR A 14 0.69 16.61 -14.47
C THR A 14 1.76 15.82 -13.71
N ALA A 15 1.39 14.64 -13.21
CA ALA A 15 2.36 13.73 -12.61
C ALA A 15 3.47 13.43 -13.62
N VAL A 16 4.70 13.55 -13.19
CA VAL A 16 5.88 13.37 -14.03
C VAL A 16 6.09 11.90 -14.40
N HIS A 17 5.75 11.00 -13.46
CA HIS A 17 5.88 9.57 -13.62
C HIS A 17 4.51 8.88 -13.76
N SER A 18 4.47 7.83 -14.58
CA SER A 18 3.30 6.96 -14.76
C SER A 18 3.25 5.80 -13.75
N PHE A 19 4.16 5.78 -12.79
CA PHE A 19 4.16 4.82 -11.70
C PHE A 19 4.05 5.50 -10.32
N HIS A 20 3.74 4.72 -9.31
CA HIS A 20 3.81 5.13 -7.91
C HIS A 20 4.38 4.00 -7.04
N ILE A 21 4.93 4.34 -5.87
CA ILE A 21 5.39 3.38 -4.87
C ILE A 21 4.24 3.17 -3.88
N PRO A 22 3.61 1.98 -3.86
CA PRO A 22 2.52 1.68 -2.93
C PRO A 22 3.05 1.51 -1.49
N VAL A 23 2.14 1.51 -0.51
CA VAL A 23 2.50 1.19 0.86
C VAL A 23 3.02 -0.25 0.95
N MET A 24 4.15 -0.44 1.63
CA MET A 24 4.76 -1.74 1.87
C MET A 24 4.99 -1.94 3.36
N GLY A 25 4.38 -2.98 3.94
CA GLY A 25 4.42 -3.25 5.37
C GLY A 25 3.98 -2.06 6.24
N LEU A 26 4.56 -1.93 7.42
CA LEU A 26 4.39 -0.76 8.30
C LEU A 26 5.55 0.23 8.15
N ALA A 27 6.76 -0.26 7.90
CA ALA A 27 8.00 0.50 7.98
C ALA A 27 8.69 0.76 6.65
N PHE A 28 8.54 -0.15 5.66
CA PHE A 28 9.38 -0.11 4.45
C PHE A 28 9.20 1.15 3.60
N THR A 29 8.02 1.78 3.65
CA THR A 29 7.74 3.06 2.97
C THR A 29 7.46 4.20 3.93
N ILE A 30 7.88 4.07 5.20
CA ILE A 30 7.58 5.08 6.23
C ILE A 30 8.12 6.47 5.86
N ASP A 31 9.26 6.53 5.21
CA ASP A 31 9.94 7.75 4.81
C ASP A 31 10.12 7.89 3.28
N SER A 32 9.48 7.02 2.49
CA SER A 32 9.57 7.08 1.02
C SER A 32 9.25 8.46 0.44
N PRO A 33 8.20 9.20 0.90
CA PRO A 33 7.98 10.55 0.39
C PRO A 33 9.16 11.49 0.62
N ILE A 34 9.83 11.41 1.77
CA ILE A 34 11.04 12.20 2.06
C ILE A 34 12.19 11.85 1.09
N LYS A 35 12.27 10.58 0.67
CA LYS A 35 13.32 10.08 -0.21
C LYS A 35 13.07 10.42 -1.68
N VAL A 36 11.84 10.24 -2.20
CA VAL A 36 11.59 10.22 -3.64
C VAL A 36 10.73 11.37 -4.18
N ALA A 37 9.99 12.09 -3.34
CA ALA A 37 9.05 13.11 -3.82
C ALA A 37 9.73 14.24 -4.60
N GLN A 38 10.97 14.59 -4.27
CA GLN A 38 11.74 15.62 -5.02
C GLN A 38 11.88 15.30 -6.51
N TYR A 39 11.85 14.02 -6.90
CA TYR A 39 11.93 13.58 -8.29
C TYR A 39 10.56 13.53 -9.01
N GLY A 40 9.48 13.93 -8.35
CA GLY A 40 8.11 13.83 -8.88
C GLY A 40 7.49 12.44 -8.73
N ILE A 41 8.10 11.53 -7.96
CA ILE A 41 7.61 10.17 -7.74
C ILE A 41 6.58 10.16 -6.62
N ASN A 42 5.38 9.68 -6.92
CA ASN A 42 4.32 9.50 -5.93
C ASN A 42 4.60 8.30 -5.04
N SER A 43 4.37 8.43 -3.74
CA SER A 43 4.59 7.33 -2.79
C SER A 43 3.62 7.36 -1.62
N VAL A 44 3.47 6.23 -0.95
CA VAL A 44 2.48 6.04 0.12
C VAL A 44 3.18 5.76 1.44
N VAL A 45 2.89 6.56 2.47
CA VAL A 45 3.35 6.37 3.85
C VAL A 45 2.27 5.66 4.68
N SER A 46 2.67 4.69 5.53
CA SER A 46 1.76 4.07 6.49
C SER A 46 1.76 4.82 7.82
N ILE A 47 0.58 5.16 8.34
CA ILE A 47 0.44 5.80 9.67
C ILE A 47 -0.21 4.87 10.71
N VAL A 48 -0.08 3.57 10.53
CA VAL A 48 -0.65 2.57 11.44
C VAL A 48 0.08 2.54 12.78
N ASP A 49 1.41 2.63 12.79
CA ASP A 49 2.24 2.58 13.99
C ASP A 49 2.71 3.99 14.40
N ASP A 50 1.91 4.66 15.21
CA ASP A 50 2.19 6.03 15.65
C ASP A 50 3.40 6.14 16.59
N VAL A 51 3.76 5.07 17.30
CA VAL A 51 4.95 5.05 18.17
C VAL A 51 6.23 5.02 17.32
N MET A 52 6.25 4.18 16.28
CA MET A 52 7.34 4.18 15.31
C MET A 52 7.43 5.53 14.58
N ILE A 53 6.27 6.08 14.16
CA ILE A 53 6.19 7.39 13.51
C ILE A 53 6.82 8.49 14.37
N GLU A 54 6.55 8.52 15.67
CA GLU A 54 7.14 9.51 16.57
C GLU A 54 8.67 9.43 16.58
N LYS A 55 9.24 8.22 16.66
CA LYS A 55 10.68 8.00 16.64
C LYS A 55 11.33 8.40 15.29
N ILE A 56 10.67 8.06 14.20
CA ILE A 56 11.10 8.46 12.86
C ILE A 56 11.00 9.99 12.69
N ASN A 57 9.96 10.62 13.26
CA ASN A 57 9.81 12.07 13.27
C ASN A 57 10.94 12.74 14.04
N GLU A 58 11.30 12.24 15.22
CA GLU A 58 12.43 12.71 16.01
C GLU A 58 13.74 12.64 15.22
N PHE A 59 14.04 11.48 14.62
CA PHE A 59 15.20 11.29 13.77
C PHE A 59 15.29 12.33 12.65
N TYR A 60 14.20 12.52 11.89
CA TYR A 60 14.17 13.48 10.80
C TYR A 60 14.17 14.93 11.26
N SER A 61 13.52 15.24 12.37
CA SER A 61 13.56 16.58 12.97
C SER A 61 14.99 16.99 13.33
N HIS A 62 15.76 16.12 13.97
CA HIS A 62 17.17 16.37 14.25
C HIS A 62 17.99 16.52 12.97
N LYS A 63 17.82 15.60 12.00
CA LYS A 63 18.56 15.63 10.72
C LYS A 63 18.35 16.92 9.92
N TYR A 64 17.12 17.45 9.93
CA TYR A 64 16.75 18.64 9.16
C TYR A 64 16.60 19.90 10.00
N LYS A 65 16.99 19.85 11.29
CA LYS A 65 16.92 20.97 12.24
C LYS A 65 15.52 21.57 12.35
N LEU A 66 14.50 20.70 12.40
CA LEU A 66 13.11 21.07 12.58
C LEU A 66 12.68 20.92 14.06
N PRO A 67 11.69 21.68 14.52
CA PRO A 67 11.12 21.50 15.85
C PRO A 67 10.59 20.06 16.03
N PHE A 68 10.86 19.49 17.20
CA PHE A 68 10.31 18.20 17.61
C PHE A 68 9.63 18.34 18.97
N GLN A 69 8.45 17.74 19.09
CA GLN A 69 7.71 17.60 20.34
C GLN A 69 7.28 16.14 20.48
N SER A 70 7.64 15.53 21.61
CA SER A 70 7.16 14.20 21.97
C SER A 70 5.75 14.27 22.58
N PHE A 71 4.94 13.28 22.28
CA PHE A 71 3.58 13.12 22.82
C PHE A 71 3.47 11.79 23.58
N PRO A 72 3.64 11.81 24.92
CA PRO A 72 3.58 10.61 25.74
C PRO A 72 2.29 9.84 25.54
N ALA A 73 2.33 8.49 25.61
CA ALA A 73 1.15 7.63 25.41
C ALA A 73 0.00 7.91 26.39
N LYS A 74 0.30 8.51 27.56
CA LYS A 74 -0.71 8.91 28.55
C LYS A 74 -1.41 10.24 28.21
N GLU A 75 -0.90 10.98 27.25
CA GLU A 75 -1.50 12.23 26.79
C GLU A 75 -2.74 11.94 25.96
N LEU A 76 -3.80 12.71 26.19
CA LEU A 76 -5.03 12.57 25.42
C LEU A 76 -4.76 12.88 23.94
N ASP A 77 -5.26 11.98 23.07
CA ASP A 77 -5.10 12.08 21.62
C ASP A 77 -3.65 12.05 21.11
N SER A 78 -2.72 11.45 21.89
CA SER A 78 -1.31 11.35 21.53
C SER A 78 -1.09 10.76 20.12
N ARG A 79 -1.89 9.73 19.75
CA ARG A 79 -1.84 9.09 18.43
C ARG A 79 -2.05 10.09 17.29
N ALA A 80 -3.13 10.88 17.34
CA ALA A 80 -3.40 11.88 16.29
C ALA A 80 -2.34 12.98 16.27
N LYS A 81 -1.86 13.43 17.45
CA LYS A 81 -0.81 14.45 17.57
C LYS A 81 0.52 14.00 16.96
N ARG A 82 0.97 12.76 17.24
CA ARG A 82 2.17 12.16 16.65
C ARG A 82 2.08 12.14 15.12
N ILE A 83 0.95 11.67 14.61
CA ILE A 83 0.70 11.57 13.17
C ILE A 83 0.70 12.97 12.53
N THR A 84 0.00 13.95 13.12
CA THR A 84 -0.05 15.33 12.61
C THR A 84 1.35 15.94 12.56
N SER A 85 2.12 15.80 13.64
CA SER A 85 3.48 16.32 13.74
C SER A 85 4.39 15.73 12.67
N TYR A 86 4.36 14.40 12.49
CA TYR A 86 5.17 13.72 11.47
C TYR A 86 4.81 14.16 10.05
N LEU A 87 3.53 14.20 9.73
CA LEU A 87 3.08 14.59 8.39
C LEU A 87 3.43 16.05 8.07
N ASN A 88 3.38 16.95 9.07
CA ASN A 88 3.77 18.35 8.89
C ASN A 88 5.28 18.49 8.66
N ASN A 89 6.11 17.78 9.43
CA ASN A 89 7.56 17.77 9.22
C ASN A 89 7.93 17.13 7.88
N MET A 90 7.27 16.06 7.48
CA MET A 90 7.43 15.43 6.16
C MET A 90 7.14 16.43 5.03
N ASP A 91 6.03 17.16 5.11
CA ASP A 91 5.66 18.20 4.13
C ASP A 91 6.75 19.28 4.02
N THR A 92 7.25 19.75 5.17
CA THR A 92 8.32 20.75 5.24
C THR A 92 9.61 20.22 4.60
N ILE A 93 10.05 19.01 4.96
CA ILE A 93 11.26 18.39 4.43
C ILE A 93 11.16 18.18 2.91
N VAL A 94 10.01 17.67 2.42
CA VAL A 94 9.79 17.44 1.00
C VAL A 94 9.87 18.75 0.23
N LYS A 95 9.26 19.83 0.72
CA LYS A 95 9.34 21.15 0.10
C LYS A 95 10.77 21.69 0.05
N GLN A 96 11.51 21.62 1.17
CA GLN A 96 12.91 22.03 1.21
C GLN A 96 13.78 21.23 0.23
N LYS A 97 13.62 19.91 0.19
CA LYS A 97 14.36 19.05 -0.73
C LYS A 97 14.02 19.35 -2.19
N PHE A 98 12.76 19.59 -2.49
CA PHE A 98 12.31 19.92 -3.84
C PHE A 98 12.85 21.28 -4.31
N ASP A 99 12.83 22.30 -3.45
CA ASP A 99 13.39 23.62 -3.76
C ASP A 99 14.90 23.54 -4.02
N ASN A 100 15.63 22.82 -3.17
CA ASN A 100 17.06 22.58 -3.36
C ASN A 100 17.33 21.79 -4.65
N PHE A 101 16.55 20.75 -4.93
CA PHE A 101 16.70 19.92 -6.13
C PHE A 101 16.48 20.74 -7.41
N THR A 102 15.39 21.51 -7.49
CA THR A 102 15.12 22.36 -8.66
C THR A 102 16.20 23.42 -8.91
N THR A 103 16.80 23.95 -7.85
CA THR A 103 17.93 24.87 -7.92
C THR A 103 19.17 24.13 -8.45
N THR A 104 19.48 22.96 -7.91
CA THR A 104 20.62 22.13 -8.34
C THR A 104 20.49 21.70 -9.81
N LEU A 105 19.28 21.34 -10.26
CA LEU A 105 19.02 21.01 -11.67
C LEU A 105 19.36 22.15 -12.63
N ALA A 106 19.12 23.39 -12.23
CA ALA A 106 19.46 24.56 -13.06
C ALA A 106 20.96 24.90 -13.06
N GLU A 107 21.67 24.56 -11.99
CA GLU A 107 23.08 24.88 -11.80
C GLU A 107 24.03 23.83 -12.40
N LYS A 108 23.67 22.52 -12.25
CA LYS A 108 24.52 21.36 -12.55
C LYS A 108 23.93 20.53 -13.68
N LYS A 109 24.54 20.66 -14.87
CA LYS A 109 24.07 19.99 -16.10
C LYS A 109 24.07 18.46 -15.98
N GLU A 110 25.05 17.88 -15.28
CA GLU A 110 25.16 16.43 -15.07
C GLU A 110 23.95 15.90 -14.27
N ILE A 111 23.56 16.60 -13.20
CA ILE A 111 22.41 16.21 -12.36
C ILE A 111 21.11 16.37 -13.13
N LEU A 112 21.01 17.38 -14.00
CA LEU A 112 19.86 17.54 -14.88
C LEU A 112 19.73 16.38 -15.87
N TRP A 113 20.84 15.94 -16.50
CA TRP A 113 20.82 14.78 -17.38
C TRP A 113 20.47 13.49 -16.61
N ASP A 114 21.02 13.28 -15.42
CA ASP A 114 20.66 12.15 -14.56
C ASP A 114 19.16 12.12 -14.25
N TYR A 115 18.58 13.27 -13.99
CA TYR A 115 17.13 13.38 -13.77
C TYR A 115 16.33 13.10 -15.05
N LEU A 116 16.75 13.62 -16.20
CA LEU A 116 16.11 13.36 -17.50
C LEU A 116 16.15 11.87 -17.88
N ASP A 117 17.19 11.16 -17.47
CA ASP A 117 17.28 9.71 -17.65
C ASP A 117 16.29 8.91 -16.81
N MET A 118 15.83 9.48 -15.71
CA MET A 118 14.76 8.87 -14.90
C MET A 118 13.36 9.05 -15.50
N LEU A 119 13.19 9.95 -16.48
CA LEU A 119 11.90 10.22 -17.11
C LEU A 119 11.67 9.29 -18.30
N PRO A 120 10.39 8.97 -18.62
CA PRO A 120 10.07 8.25 -19.85
C PRO A 120 10.43 9.08 -21.08
N ASP A 121 10.84 8.41 -22.16
CA ASP A 121 11.31 9.12 -23.37
C ASP A 121 10.18 9.87 -24.10
N TYR A 122 8.95 9.41 -23.95
CA TYR A 122 7.76 10.08 -24.49
C TYR A 122 7.31 11.30 -23.66
N SER A 123 7.98 11.60 -22.53
CA SER A 123 7.59 12.70 -21.64
C SER A 123 7.74 14.07 -22.31
N GLU A 124 6.64 14.81 -22.44
CA GLU A 124 6.64 16.20 -22.90
C GLU A 124 7.51 17.10 -22.01
N LEU A 125 7.57 16.81 -20.70
CA LEU A 125 8.46 17.50 -19.78
C LEU A 125 9.93 17.33 -20.17
N LYS A 126 10.35 16.09 -20.51
CA LYS A 126 11.72 15.78 -20.95
C LYS A 126 12.04 16.54 -22.24
N LYS A 127 11.17 16.48 -23.24
CA LYS A 127 11.33 17.20 -24.52
C LYS A 127 11.47 18.72 -24.31
N ASN A 128 10.60 19.29 -23.47
CA ASN A 128 10.64 20.72 -23.18
C ASN A 128 11.95 21.14 -22.48
N ILE A 129 12.45 20.36 -21.52
CA ILE A 129 13.72 20.66 -20.84
C ILE A 129 14.89 20.55 -21.82
N VAL A 130 14.94 19.53 -22.67
CA VAL A 130 15.98 19.39 -23.70
C VAL A 130 15.96 20.59 -24.64
N GLY A 131 14.80 20.99 -25.16
CA GLY A 131 14.67 22.19 -26.01
C GLY A 131 15.09 23.48 -25.30
N LEU A 132 14.84 23.62 -24.00
CA LEU A 132 15.34 24.75 -23.22
C LEU A 132 16.87 24.74 -23.09
N MET A 133 17.49 23.57 -22.97
CA MET A 133 18.95 23.44 -22.88
C MET A 133 19.67 23.76 -24.19
N GLU A 134 19.01 23.58 -25.34
CA GLU A 134 19.49 23.90 -26.65
C GLU A 134 19.33 25.40 -27.02
N SER A 135 18.51 26.11 -26.23
CA SER A 135 18.27 27.55 -26.40
C SER A 135 19.24 28.37 -25.54
N ASN A 136 19.55 29.61 -26.00
CA ASN A 136 20.45 30.53 -25.30
C ASN A 136 19.82 31.17 -24.05
N ILE A 137 19.15 30.38 -23.18
CA ILE A 137 18.54 30.88 -21.96
C ILE A 137 19.49 30.76 -20.76
N THR A 138 19.34 31.67 -19.81
CA THR A 138 20.16 31.71 -18.61
C THR A 138 19.76 30.62 -17.61
N LYS A 139 20.71 30.20 -16.76
CA LYS A 139 20.44 29.29 -15.64
C LYS A 139 19.28 29.77 -14.75
N LYS A 140 19.15 31.09 -14.56
CA LYS A 140 18.07 31.71 -13.76
C LYS A 140 16.69 31.49 -14.42
N GLU A 141 16.61 31.58 -15.73
CA GLU A 141 15.38 31.30 -16.48
C GLU A 141 15.03 29.83 -16.46
N ILE A 142 16.02 28.93 -16.60
CA ILE A 142 15.82 27.49 -16.41
C ILE A 142 15.28 27.18 -15.01
N ALA A 143 15.88 27.74 -13.95
CA ALA A 143 15.39 27.55 -12.58
C ALA A 143 13.94 28.03 -12.39
N LYS A 144 13.59 29.18 -12.96
CA LYS A 144 12.22 29.74 -12.93
C LYS A 144 11.25 28.83 -13.66
N TRP A 145 11.64 28.32 -14.83
CA TRP A 145 10.82 27.39 -15.61
C TRP A 145 10.60 26.07 -14.88
N LEU A 146 11.68 25.47 -14.32
CA LEU A 146 11.60 24.24 -13.53
C LEU A 146 10.64 24.38 -12.33
N LYS A 147 10.78 25.45 -11.54
CA LYS A 147 9.87 25.73 -10.41
C LYS A 147 8.42 25.92 -10.83
N LYS A 148 8.18 26.45 -12.03
CA LYS A 148 6.81 26.61 -12.58
C LYS A 148 6.21 25.28 -13.05
N ASN A 149 7.00 24.40 -13.65
CA ASN A 149 6.50 23.22 -14.39
C ASN A 149 6.69 21.90 -13.63
N LEU A 150 7.66 21.80 -12.71
CA LEU A 150 7.82 20.66 -11.83
C LEU A 150 6.99 20.79 -10.56
N ALA A 151 6.63 19.65 -9.99
CA ALA A 151 6.07 19.55 -8.65
C ALA A 151 6.65 18.33 -7.93
N PRO A 152 6.75 18.35 -6.61
CA PRO A 152 7.10 17.14 -5.87
C PRO A 152 6.03 16.07 -6.08
N GLY A 153 6.44 14.81 -6.00
CA GLY A 153 5.53 13.67 -6.01
C GLY A 153 4.52 13.74 -4.87
N ALA A 154 3.34 13.19 -5.10
CA ALA A 154 2.27 13.16 -4.11
C ALA A 154 2.67 12.30 -2.90
N ILE A 155 2.29 12.76 -1.72
CA ILE A 155 2.41 12.06 -0.45
C ILE A 155 1.05 11.45 -0.14
N ASP A 156 0.83 10.18 -0.47
CA ASP A 156 -0.40 9.50 -0.07
C ASP A 156 -0.22 8.87 1.32
N VAL A 157 -1.30 8.82 2.10
CA VAL A 157 -1.26 8.39 3.50
C VAL A 157 -2.19 7.19 3.70
N ASN A 158 -1.62 6.02 3.98
CA ASN A 158 -2.39 4.80 4.20
C ASN A 158 -2.77 4.62 5.66
N ILE A 159 -4.05 4.37 5.92
CA ILE A 159 -4.57 3.98 7.23
C ILE A 159 -5.16 2.57 7.20
N MET A 160 -5.11 1.88 8.33
CA MET A 160 -5.80 0.60 8.50
C MET A 160 -7.25 0.86 8.90
N THR A 161 -8.20 0.37 8.11
CA THR A 161 -9.65 0.59 8.32
C THR A 161 -10.36 -0.59 8.97
N LYS A 162 -9.80 -1.80 8.86
CA LYS A 162 -10.44 -3.05 9.30
C LYS A 162 -10.49 -3.20 10.81
N LEU A 163 -9.50 -2.67 11.52
CA LEU A 163 -9.43 -2.66 12.97
C LEU A 163 -9.45 -1.21 13.45
N ASP A 164 -10.39 -0.92 14.32
CA ASP A 164 -10.56 0.38 14.92
C ASP A 164 -10.69 0.15 16.44
N ASN A 165 -9.53 -0.13 17.06
CA ASN A 165 -9.50 -0.50 18.48
C ASN A 165 -9.86 0.67 19.37
N GLU A 166 -10.60 0.34 20.42
CA GLU A 166 -10.99 1.26 21.49
C GLU A 166 -9.75 1.70 22.28
N ASN A 167 -9.72 2.98 22.65
CA ASN A 167 -8.67 3.56 23.46
C ASN A 167 -9.20 4.02 24.82
N TYR A 168 -8.32 4.03 25.81
CA TYR A 168 -8.64 4.32 27.21
C TYR A 168 -7.73 5.45 27.72
N HIS A 169 -8.30 6.34 28.53
CA HIS A 169 -7.53 7.33 29.29
C HIS A 169 -7.78 7.12 30.78
N LYS A 170 -6.72 6.91 31.58
CA LYS A 170 -6.84 6.63 33.03
C LYS A 170 -7.87 5.53 33.34
N LYS A 171 -7.88 4.43 32.59
CA LYS A 171 -8.83 3.29 32.66
C LYS A 171 -10.27 3.59 32.19
N THR A 172 -10.60 4.82 31.82
CA THR A 172 -11.92 5.17 31.28
C THR A 172 -11.91 4.99 29.76
N LEU A 173 -12.93 4.29 29.24
CA LEU A 173 -13.14 4.13 27.80
C LEU A 173 -13.41 5.50 27.17
N LEU A 174 -12.66 5.83 26.13
CA LEU A 174 -12.85 7.04 25.37
C LEU A 174 -13.98 6.88 24.33
N SER A 175 -14.51 8.00 23.85
CA SER A 175 -15.48 8.00 22.75
C SER A 175 -14.86 7.43 21.47
N LYS A 176 -15.70 6.94 20.54
CA LYS A 176 -15.27 6.32 19.27
C LYS A 176 -14.30 7.16 18.44
N GLU A 177 -14.33 8.49 18.61
CA GLU A 177 -13.41 9.41 17.91
C GLU A 177 -11.94 9.19 18.27
N TYR A 178 -11.67 8.58 19.42
CA TYR A 178 -10.31 8.26 19.87
C TYR A 178 -9.86 6.84 19.51
N ASN A 179 -10.72 6.06 18.84
CA ASN A 179 -10.33 4.76 18.32
C ASN A 179 -9.17 4.88 17.32
N ASP A 180 -8.41 3.81 17.12
CA ASP A 180 -7.16 3.82 16.35
C ASP A 180 -7.30 4.41 14.95
N ALA A 181 -8.30 3.96 14.16
CA ALA A 181 -8.51 4.45 12.80
C ALA A 181 -9.07 5.87 12.78
N HIS A 182 -9.97 6.22 13.71
CA HIS A 182 -10.51 7.57 13.84
C HIS A 182 -9.43 8.58 14.24
N ALA A 183 -8.55 8.23 15.19
CA ALA A 183 -7.42 9.07 15.58
C ALA A 183 -6.42 9.24 14.42
N ALA A 184 -6.17 8.18 13.65
CA ALA A 184 -5.31 8.26 12.47
C ALA A 184 -5.91 9.19 11.40
N LEU A 185 -7.20 9.06 11.08
CA LEU A 185 -7.90 9.96 10.17
C LEU A 185 -7.83 11.41 10.66
N ARG A 186 -8.07 11.65 11.95
CA ARG A 186 -7.99 13.00 12.53
C ARG A 186 -6.58 13.57 12.45
N GLY A 187 -5.55 12.76 12.73
CA GLY A 187 -4.15 13.18 12.60
C GLY A 187 -3.81 13.59 11.16
N PHE A 188 -4.26 12.82 10.18
CA PHE A 188 -4.12 13.18 8.77
C PHE A 188 -4.91 14.45 8.41
N ALA A 189 -6.17 14.53 8.80
CA ALA A 189 -7.05 15.66 8.47
C ALA A 189 -6.54 16.99 9.03
N LYS A 190 -5.94 16.97 10.23
CA LYS A 190 -5.36 18.15 10.88
C LYS A 190 -3.96 18.51 10.37
N SER A 191 -3.32 17.66 9.58
CA SER A 191 -2.01 17.97 9.00
C SER A 191 -2.10 19.02 7.88
N ASN A 192 -0.97 19.70 7.63
CA ASN A 192 -0.87 20.73 6.58
C ASN A 192 -0.83 20.15 5.16
N LEU A 193 -0.63 18.83 5.02
CA LEU A 193 -0.50 18.16 3.73
C LEU A 193 -1.68 18.43 2.79
N HIS A 194 -1.39 18.73 1.54
CA HIS A 194 -2.31 18.59 0.41
C HIS A 194 -2.12 17.17 -0.17
N ALA A 195 -2.91 16.23 0.29
CA ALA A 195 -2.62 14.81 0.11
C ALA A 195 -3.87 13.95 0.02
N SER A 196 -3.68 12.70 -0.36
CA SER A 196 -4.77 11.72 -0.36
C SER A 196 -4.64 10.75 0.82
N ILE A 197 -5.78 10.38 1.41
CA ILE A 197 -5.85 9.26 2.34
C ILE A 197 -6.21 7.99 1.58
N VAL A 198 -5.41 6.93 1.80
CA VAL A 198 -5.61 5.63 1.17
C VAL A 198 -6.29 4.70 2.18
N LEU A 199 -7.49 4.27 1.85
CA LEU A 199 -8.27 3.36 2.67
C LEU A 199 -8.05 1.92 2.21
N SER A 200 -7.71 1.04 3.16
CA SER A 200 -7.55 -0.39 2.88
C SER A 200 -8.87 -1.03 2.45
N ALA A 201 -8.81 -2.13 1.69
CA ALA A 201 -10.00 -2.87 1.30
C ALA A 201 -10.82 -3.30 2.51
N GLY A 202 -12.14 -3.14 2.43
CA GLY A 202 -13.10 -3.42 3.50
C GLY A 202 -13.73 -2.15 4.06
N MET A 203 -15.05 -2.12 4.06
CA MET A 203 -15.84 -0.96 4.46
C MET A 203 -15.90 -0.83 5.99
N ASN A 204 -15.63 0.38 6.51
CA ASN A 204 -15.90 0.77 7.88
C ASN A 204 -16.87 1.97 7.90
N PRO A 205 -18.21 1.74 8.00
CA PRO A 205 -19.19 2.81 7.90
C PRO A 205 -19.06 3.91 8.96
N HIS A 206 -18.63 3.57 10.17
CA HIS A 206 -18.43 4.54 11.25
C HIS A 206 -17.25 5.47 10.93
N LEU A 207 -16.11 4.92 10.52
CA LEU A 207 -14.96 5.70 10.09
C LEU A 207 -15.30 6.57 8.87
N TYR A 208 -16.02 5.99 7.88
CA TYR A 208 -16.42 6.73 6.68
C TYR A 208 -17.38 7.89 7.00
N GLY A 209 -18.22 7.72 8.05
CA GLY A 209 -19.04 8.83 8.59
C GLY A 209 -18.22 9.93 9.25
N TYR A 210 -17.09 9.58 9.84
CA TYR A 210 -16.26 10.55 10.56
C TYR A 210 -15.57 11.58 9.65
N PHE A 211 -15.33 11.24 8.37
CA PHE A 211 -14.81 12.19 7.37
C PHE A 211 -15.65 13.46 7.25
N GLU A 212 -16.96 13.39 7.48
CA GLU A 212 -17.87 14.53 7.38
C GLU A 212 -17.51 15.70 8.33
N LYS A 213 -16.75 15.41 9.40
CA LYS A 213 -16.31 16.42 10.39
C LYS A 213 -15.16 17.31 9.89
N PHE A 214 -14.53 17.00 8.74
CA PHE A 214 -13.34 17.70 8.28
C PHE A 214 -13.60 18.46 6.98
N GLU A 215 -13.52 19.79 7.06
CA GLU A 215 -13.81 20.69 5.92
C GLU A 215 -12.89 20.46 4.72
N ASP A 216 -11.64 20.09 4.95
CA ASP A 216 -10.62 19.90 3.91
C ASP A 216 -10.96 18.79 2.89
N PHE A 217 -11.94 17.92 3.18
CA PHE A 217 -12.47 16.92 2.23
C PHE A 217 -13.59 17.42 1.34
N TYR A 218 -14.09 18.64 1.57
CA TYR A 218 -15.11 19.26 0.72
C TYR A 218 -14.47 20.18 -0.32
N PRO A 219 -15.09 20.36 -1.49
CA PRO A 219 -14.52 21.16 -2.56
C PRO A 219 -14.59 22.66 -2.22
N LEU A 220 -13.51 23.37 -2.57
CA LEU A 220 -13.52 24.82 -2.63
C LEU A 220 -14.32 25.30 -3.86
N GLU A 221 -14.59 26.59 -3.98
CA GLU A 221 -15.35 27.19 -5.10
C GLU A 221 -14.78 26.87 -6.48
N ASN A 222 -13.45 26.73 -6.58
CA ASN A 222 -12.76 26.33 -7.81
C ASN A 222 -12.74 24.80 -8.05
N GLY A 223 -13.43 24.01 -7.23
CA GLY A 223 -13.44 22.54 -7.28
C GLY A 223 -12.19 21.85 -6.70
N PHE A 224 -11.26 22.60 -6.09
CA PHE A 224 -10.07 22.02 -5.47
C PHE A 224 -10.41 21.29 -4.17
N LEU A 225 -9.87 20.08 -4.01
CA LEU A 225 -9.90 19.28 -2.78
C LEU A 225 -8.51 19.29 -2.14
N LYS A 226 -8.40 19.84 -0.94
CA LYS A 226 -7.14 19.83 -0.18
C LYS A 226 -6.80 18.43 0.31
N LYS A 227 -7.78 17.70 0.80
CA LYS A 227 -7.69 16.29 1.20
C LYS A 227 -8.52 15.44 0.24
N LYS A 228 -7.91 14.38 -0.29
CA LYS A 228 -8.56 13.48 -1.25
C LYS A 228 -8.73 12.09 -0.65
N ILE A 229 -9.65 11.31 -1.22
CA ILE A 229 -9.92 9.93 -0.79
C ILE A 229 -9.53 8.99 -1.93
N ILE A 230 -8.70 8.00 -1.60
CA ILE A 230 -8.34 6.86 -2.45
C ILE A 230 -8.92 5.60 -1.81
N LEU A 231 -9.69 4.85 -2.58
CA LEU A 231 -10.20 3.54 -2.16
C LEU A 231 -9.40 2.42 -2.82
N LYS A 232 -8.80 1.55 -2.02
CA LYS A 232 -8.28 0.28 -2.51
C LYS A 232 -9.44 -0.69 -2.68
N VAL A 233 -9.56 -1.27 -3.86
CA VAL A 233 -10.68 -2.13 -4.24
C VAL A 233 -10.18 -3.33 -5.03
N SER A 234 -10.91 -4.45 -4.92
CA SER A 234 -10.64 -5.69 -5.64
C SER A 234 -11.67 -6.00 -6.74
N ASP A 235 -12.73 -5.20 -6.85
CA ASP A 235 -13.78 -5.37 -7.86
C ASP A 235 -14.61 -4.09 -8.05
N TYR A 236 -15.31 -4.01 -9.18
CA TYR A 236 -16.12 -2.86 -9.56
C TYR A 236 -17.35 -2.65 -8.66
N ARG A 237 -18.00 -3.74 -8.24
CA ARG A 237 -19.19 -3.66 -7.38
C ARG A 237 -18.83 -3.03 -6.03
N SER A 238 -17.72 -3.46 -5.45
CA SER A 238 -17.19 -2.91 -4.21
C SER A 238 -16.87 -1.42 -4.35
N ALA A 239 -16.27 -1.02 -5.48
CA ALA A 239 -15.97 0.37 -5.79
C ALA A 239 -17.23 1.23 -5.86
N LEU A 240 -18.27 0.77 -6.59
CA LEU A 240 -19.53 1.48 -6.73
C LEU A 240 -20.24 1.65 -5.39
N ILE A 241 -20.34 0.58 -4.58
CA ILE A 241 -21.01 0.61 -3.27
C ILE A 241 -20.32 1.59 -2.34
N GLN A 242 -18.99 1.53 -2.22
CA GLN A 242 -18.23 2.40 -1.34
C GLN A 242 -18.21 3.85 -1.86
N GLY A 243 -18.09 4.04 -3.18
CA GLY A 243 -18.16 5.36 -3.80
C GLY A 243 -19.50 6.07 -3.55
N LEU A 244 -20.61 5.34 -3.72
CA LEU A 244 -21.95 5.86 -3.41
C LEU A 244 -22.13 6.15 -1.92
N PHE A 245 -21.51 5.37 -1.04
CA PHE A 245 -21.55 5.64 0.40
C PHE A 245 -20.87 6.97 0.75
N PHE A 246 -19.68 7.24 0.20
CA PHE A 246 -19.03 8.54 0.36
C PHE A 246 -19.81 9.67 -0.31
N ALA A 247 -20.31 9.45 -1.52
CA ALA A 247 -21.10 10.44 -2.25
C ALA A 247 -22.36 10.87 -1.49
N LYS A 248 -23.08 9.94 -0.83
CA LYS A 248 -24.23 10.26 0.06
C LYS A 248 -23.86 11.18 1.22
N LYS A 249 -22.57 11.22 1.58
CA LYS A 249 -22.03 12.09 2.64
C LYS A 249 -21.48 13.41 2.10
N GLY A 250 -21.59 13.67 0.79
CA GLY A 250 -21.00 14.83 0.15
C GLY A 250 -19.47 14.77 0.06
N LEU A 251 -18.92 13.57 -0.01
CA LEU A 251 -17.48 13.30 -0.09
C LEU A 251 -17.17 12.65 -1.43
N TRP A 252 -16.08 13.12 -2.09
CA TRP A 252 -15.67 12.63 -3.40
C TRP A 252 -14.51 11.63 -3.30
N VAL A 253 -14.68 10.46 -3.90
CA VAL A 253 -13.58 9.51 -4.10
C VAL A 253 -12.81 9.94 -5.34
N SER A 254 -11.56 10.35 -5.16
CA SER A 254 -10.73 10.88 -6.25
C SER A 254 -9.97 9.80 -7.02
N GLU A 255 -9.79 8.63 -6.40
CA GLU A 255 -9.10 7.50 -7.02
C GLU A 255 -9.64 6.16 -6.52
N TYR A 256 -9.80 5.22 -7.46
CA TYR A 256 -9.93 3.79 -7.15
C TYR A 256 -8.63 3.10 -7.52
N ARG A 257 -7.98 2.49 -6.50
CA ARG A 257 -6.72 1.75 -6.63
C ARG A 257 -7.00 0.26 -6.62
N ILE A 258 -6.87 -0.36 -7.79
CA ILE A 258 -7.16 -1.78 -7.97
C ILE A 258 -5.95 -2.60 -7.53
N GLU A 259 -6.17 -3.60 -6.67
CA GLU A 259 -5.12 -4.47 -6.16
C GLU A 259 -5.21 -5.85 -6.79
N SER A 260 -4.08 -6.33 -7.33
CA SER A 260 -3.88 -7.72 -7.72
C SER A 260 -3.63 -8.61 -6.50
N GLY A 261 -3.88 -9.91 -6.62
CA GLY A 261 -3.46 -10.92 -5.66
C GLY A 261 -1.93 -11.02 -5.47
N LEU A 262 -1.16 -10.48 -6.41
CA LEU A 262 0.32 -10.39 -6.38
C LEU A 262 0.84 -9.15 -5.64
N ASN A 263 0.00 -8.43 -4.94
CA ASN A 263 0.37 -7.18 -4.30
C ASN A 263 1.50 -7.38 -3.25
N CYS A 264 2.40 -6.41 -3.17
CA CYS A 264 3.38 -6.33 -2.09
C CYS A 264 2.68 -5.76 -0.84
N GLY A 265 2.65 -6.56 0.20
CA GLY A 265 2.05 -6.13 1.47
C GLY A 265 1.08 -7.13 2.05
N GLY A 266 1.50 -7.78 3.03
CA GLY A 266 0.91 -8.49 4.13
C GLY A 266 -0.28 -9.40 3.82
N HIS A 267 -1.46 -8.88 4.14
CA HIS A 267 -2.68 -9.67 4.06
C HIS A 267 -3.15 -9.85 2.62
N ALA A 268 -3.22 -11.11 2.18
CA ALA A 268 -3.71 -11.48 0.87
C ALA A 268 -5.20 -11.85 0.95
N PHE A 269 -6.01 -11.24 0.11
CA PHE A 269 -7.42 -11.55 -0.01
C PHE A 269 -7.66 -12.07 -1.42
N PRO A 270 -7.83 -13.39 -1.62
CA PRO A 270 -8.26 -13.91 -2.91
C PRO A 270 -9.66 -13.35 -3.23
N THR A 271 -9.78 -12.75 -4.40
CA THR A 271 -10.95 -12.01 -4.89
C THR A 271 -12.08 -12.94 -5.36
N GLU A 272 -12.42 -13.96 -4.61
CA GLU A 272 -13.39 -14.99 -5.03
C GLU A 272 -13.09 -15.59 -6.43
N GLY A 273 -11.81 -15.60 -6.82
CA GLY A 273 -11.34 -16.10 -8.11
C GLY A 273 -11.38 -15.08 -9.26
N LEU A 274 -11.76 -13.83 -8.99
CA LEU A 274 -11.70 -12.76 -10.00
C LEU A 274 -10.25 -12.38 -10.30
N LEU A 275 -9.86 -12.42 -11.58
CA LEU A 275 -8.53 -12.07 -12.05
C LEU A 275 -8.43 -10.59 -12.43
N LEU A 276 -7.22 -10.04 -12.33
CA LEU A 276 -6.95 -8.61 -12.48
C LEU A 276 -7.37 -8.06 -13.85
N GLY A 277 -7.07 -8.77 -14.95
CA GLY A 277 -7.41 -8.31 -16.30
C GLY A 277 -8.91 -8.08 -16.50
N PRO A 278 -9.79 -9.06 -16.23
CA PRO A 278 -11.24 -8.88 -16.28
C PRO A 278 -11.76 -7.75 -15.36
N ILE A 279 -11.17 -7.60 -14.16
CA ILE A 279 -11.52 -6.51 -13.24
C ILE A 279 -11.22 -5.16 -13.90
N LEU A 280 -10.00 -4.98 -14.42
CA LEU A 280 -9.56 -3.74 -15.08
C LEU A 280 -10.42 -3.42 -16.32
N GLU A 281 -10.77 -4.42 -17.12
CA GLU A 281 -11.66 -4.26 -18.28
C GLU A 281 -13.04 -3.74 -17.83
N THR A 282 -13.61 -4.30 -16.75
CA THR A 282 -14.87 -3.85 -16.19
C THR A 282 -14.80 -2.39 -15.74
N PHE A 283 -13.71 -1.99 -15.07
CA PHE A 283 -13.53 -0.58 -14.70
C PHE A 283 -13.40 0.33 -15.91
N LYS A 284 -12.67 -0.09 -16.95
CA LYS A 284 -12.51 0.68 -18.19
C LYS A 284 -13.88 0.92 -18.86
N GLN A 285 -14.68 -0.13 -19.00
CA GLN A 285 -15.99 -0.07 -19.66
C GLN A 285 -17.02 0.76 -18.89
N HIS A 286 -16.96 0.71 -17.55
CA HIS A 286 -17.99 1.33 -16.69
C HIS A 286 -17.51 2.58 -15.95
N LYS A 287 -16.33 3.14 -16.28
CA LYS A 287 -15.76 4.30 -15.62
C LYS A 287 -16.70 5.51 -15.64
N GLU A 288 -17.25 5.84 -16.79
CA GLU A 288 -18.14 6.99 -16.93
C GLU A 288 -19.46 6.80 -16.16
N THR A 289 -20.00 5.58 -16.18
CA THR A 289 -21.18 5.23 -15.36
C THR A 289 -20.91 5.37 -13.86
N LEU A 290 -19.70 4.96 -13.41
CA LEU A 290 -19.28 5.13 -12.02
C LEU A 290 -19.20 6.61 -11.64
N ILE A 291 -18.58 7.43 -12.50
CA ILE A 291 -18.47 8.89 -12.29
C ILE A 291 -19.85 9.52 -12.23
N GLN A 292 -20.73 9.24 -13.20
CA GLN A 292 -22.07 9.82 -13.28
C GLN A 292 -22.89 9.49 -12.03
N LYS A 293 -23.03 8.20 -11.67
CA LYS A 293 -23.84 7.76 -10.52
C LYS A 293 -23.33 8.34 -9.20
N THR A 294 -22.01 8.38 -9.03
CA THR A 294 -21.42 8.94 -7.80
C THR A 294 -21.57 10.46 -7.77
N PHE A 295 -21.41 11.15 -8.90
CA PHE A 295 -21.53 12.61 -8.97
C PHE A 295 -22.99 13.10 -8.74
N GLU A 296 -23.99 12.43 -9.31
CA GLU A 296 -25.40 12.75 -9.05
C GLU A 296 -25.73 12.64 -7.55
N THR A 297 -25.27 11.57 -6.90
CA THR A 297 -25.47 11.36 -5.47
C THR A 297 -24.72 12.41 -4.63
N TYR A 298 -23.47 12.70 -5.01
CA TYR A 298 -22.60 13.68 -4.38
C TYR A 298 -23.19 15.10 -4.43
N SER A 299 -23.65 15.54 -5.60
CA SER A 299 -24.23 16.87 -5.80
C SER A 299 -25.48 17.06 -4.96
N LYS A 300 -26.38 16.05 -4.92
CA LYS A 300 -27.57 16.07 -4.05
C LYS A 300 -27.18 16.18 -2.56
N ALA A 301 -26.12 15.49 -2.14
CA ALA A 301 -25.67 15.53 -0.76
C ALA A 301 -25.05 16.88 -0.39
N LEU A 302 -24.23 17.49 -1.26
CA LEU A 302 -23.65 18.82 -1.05
C LEU A 302 -24.74 19.90 -0.95
N SER A 303 -25.75 19.86 -1.85
CA SER A 303 -26.88 20.80 -1.81
C SER A 303 -27.64 20.72 -0.49
N ARG A 304 -27.92 19.49 0.02
CA ARG A 304 -28.57 19.30 1.33
C ARG A 304 -27.72 19.84 2.49
N LYS A 305 -26.40 19.76 2.38
CA LYS A 305 -25.45 20.26 3.38
C LYS A 305 -25.15 21.77 3.24
N LYS A 306 -25.74 22.45 2.25
CA LYS A 306 -25.46 23.84 1.92
C LYS A 306 -23.96 24.11 1.67
N LYS A 307 -23.27 23.16 1.06
CA LYS A 307 -21.86 23.26 0.65
C LYS A 307 -21.77 23.58 -0.83
N HIS A 308 -20.60 24.13 -1.24
CA HIS A 308 -20.33 24.38 -2.65
C HIS A 308 -20.49 23.10 -3.48
N CYS A 309 -21.31 23.16 -4.52
CA CYS A 309 -21.56 22.07 -5.45
C CYS A 309 -20.87 22.37 -6.79
N PRO A 310 -19.84 21.60 -7.19
CA PRO A 310 -19.20 21.78 -8.49
C PRO A 310 -20.20 21.60 -9.64
N ARG A 311 -20.06 22.38 -10.72
CA ARG A 311 -20.93 22.30 -11.91
C ARG A 311 -20.76 21.00 -12.71
N LYS A 312 -19.61 20.35 -12.58
CA LYS A 312 -19.26 19.07 -13.23
C LYS A 312 -18.50 18.19 -12.25
N SER A 313 -18.44 16.89 -12.55
CA SER A 313 -17.71 15.92 -11.73
C SER A 313 -16.26 16.35 -11.49
N LEU A 314 -15.79 16.12 -10.27
CA LEU A 314 -14.39 16.28 -9.95
C LEU A 314 -13.56 15.15 -10.63
N PRO A 315 -12.25 15.36 -10.84
CA PRO A 315 -11.40 14.31 -11.40
C PRO A 315 -11.50 13.00 -10.61
N LEU A 316 -11.61 11.89 -11.36
CA LEU A 316 -11.57 10.53 -10.84
C LEU A 316 -10.56 9.71 -11.65
N THR A 317 -9.63 9.07 -10.97
CA THR A 317 -8.60 8.23 -11.58
C THR A 317 -8.76 6.77 -11.20
N ILE A 318 -8.32 5.90 -12.10
CA ILE A 318 -8.14 4.47 -11.83
C ILE A 318 -6.64 4.19 -11.86
N THR A 319 -6.15 3.52 -10.85
CA THR A 319 -4.77 3.05 -10.75
C THR A 319 -4.76 1.56 -10.43
N VAL A 320 -3.63 0.90 -10.65
CA VAL A 320 -3.48 -0.54 -10.41
C VAL A 320 -2.16 -0.81 -9.71
N GLN A 321 -2.10 -1.83 -8.86
CA GLN A 321 -0.88 -2.26 -8.19
C GLN A 321 -0.83 -3.77 -7.96
N GLY A 322 0.38 -4.32 -7.94
CA GLY A 322 0.67 -5.71 -7.62
C GLY A 322 1.10 -6.56 -8.81
N GLY A 323 2.27 -7.17 -8.70
CA GLY A 323 2.79 -8.16 -9.65
C GLY A 323 3.57 -7.62 -10.84
N ILE A 324 3.53 -6.32 -11.10
CA ILE A 324 4.22 -5.69 -12.22
C ILE A 324 5.74 -5.80 -12.03
N GLY A 325 6.46 -6.23 -13.05
CA GLY A 325 7.91 -6.44 -12.99
C GLY A 325 8.66 -6.12 -14.29
N THR A 326 7.97 -5.77 -15.39
CA THR A 326 8.60 -5.36 -16.64
C THR A 326 7.97 -4.10 -17.22
N SER A 327 8.70 -3.41 -18.09
CA SER A 327 8.19 -2.23 -18.81
C SER A 327 7.01 -2.57 -19.71
N GLU A 328 7.05 -3.73 -20.35
CA GLU A 328 5.99 -4.20 -21.24
C GLU A 328 4.66 -4.40 -20.46
N GLU A 329 4.73 -4.99 -19.27
CA GLU A 329 3.56 -5.12 -18.39
C GLU A 329 3.05 -3.74 -17.93
N HIS A 330 3.96 -2.82 -17.62
CA HIS A 330 3.64 -1.45 -17.22
C HIS A 330 2.90 -0.69 -18.31
N GLU A 331 3.47 -0.67 -19.52
CA GLU A 331 2.90 0.00 -20.70
C GLU A 331 1.58 -0.64 -21.10
N PHE A 332 1.52 -1.99 -21.11
CA PHE A 332 0.29 -2.72 -21.41
C PHE A 332 -0.87 -2.33 -20.50
N LEU A 333 -0.63 -2.22 -19.20
CA LEU A 333 -1.67 -1.80 -18.25
C LEU A 333 -2.17 -0.38 -18.53
N ILE A 334 -1.27 0.55 -18.84
CA ILE A 334 -1.63 1.94 -19.18
C ILE A 334 -2.42 2.00 -20.47
N ASP A 335 -1.93 1.37 -21.53
CA ASP A 335 -2.50 1.50 -22.87
C ASP A 335 -3.79 0.70 -23.01
N LYS A 336 -3.80 -0.55 -22.56
CA LYS A 336 -4.98 -1.43 -22.67
C LYS A 336 -6.13 -0.99 -21.77
N TYR A 337 -5.82 -0.72 -20.49
CA TYR A 337 -6.86 -0.47 -19.48
C TYR A 337 -7.05 1.00 -19.13
N ARG A 338 -6.25 1.91 -19.72
CA ARG A 338 -6.33 3.36 -19.49
C ARG A 338 -6.18 3.73 -18.01
N VAL A 339 -5.37 2.98 -17.27
CA VAL A 339 -5.04 3.33 -15.89
C VAL A 339 -4.11 4.54 -15.86
N LYS A 340 -4.26 5.38 -14.83
CA LYS A 340 -3.48 6.63 -14.73
C LYS A 340 -2.06 6.37 -14.22
N SER A 341 -1.88 5.36 -13.39
CA SER A 341 -0.59 5.04 -12.77
C SER A 341 -0.56 3.57 -12.34
N VAL A 342 0.63 2.99 -12.38
CA VAL A 342 0.90 1.59 -12.03
C VAL A 342 1.77 1.54 -10.77
N GLY A 343 1.35 0.77 -9.77
CA GLY A 343 2.07 0.64 -8.51
C GLY A 343 3.16 -0.43 -8.57
N TRP A 344 4.42 -0.01 -8.40
CA TRP A 344 5.58 -0.89 -8.30
C TRP A 344 5.95 -1.08 -6.83
N GLY A 345 5.76 -2.29 -6.30
CA GLY A 345 6.01 -2.62 -4.88
C GLY A 345 7.31 -3.36 -4.65
N SER A 346 7.28 -4.71 -4.73
CA SER A 346 8.38 -5.58 -4.30
C SER A 346 9.77 -5.19 -4.83
N PRO A 347 9.97 -4.81 -6.10
CA PRO A 347 11.29 -4.42 -6.58
C PRO A 347 11.88 -3.21 -5.86
N PHE A 348 11.03 -2.29 -5.40
CA PHE A 348 11.48 -1.13 -4.63
C PHE A 348 12.03 -1.46 -3.24
N LEU A 349 11.77 -2.67 -2.70
CA LEU A 349 12.41 -3.11 -1.46
C LEU A 349 13.94 -3.24 -1.61
N LEU A 350 14.44 -3.36 -2.84
CA LEU A 350 15.87 -3.40 -3.16
C LEU A 350 16.42 -2.04 -3.66
N VAL A 351 15.70 -0.95 -3.41
CA VAL A 351 16.10 0.43 -3.76
C VAL A 351 16.24 1.26 -2.49
N PRO A 352 17.42 1.36 -1.87
CA PRO A 352 17.63 2.08 -0.59
C PRO A 352 17.27 3.56 -0.64
N GLU A 353 17.38 4.18 -1.83
CA GLU A 353 16.98 5.58 -2.05
C GLU A 353 15.45 5.78 -2.06
N ALA A 354 14.66 4.71 -2.03
CA ALA A 354 13.20 4.78 -2.05
C ALA A 354 12.55 4.15 -0.81
N THR A 355 13.11 3.09 -0.28
CA THR A 355 12.53 2.33 0.85
C THR A 355 13.50 2.22 2.01
N THR A 356 12.98 1.81 3.16
CA THR A 356 13.76 1.65 4.39
C THR A 356 13.69 0.19 4.83
N VAL A 357 14.76 -0.54 4.51
CA VAL A 357 14.93 -1.97 4.79
C VAL A 357 16.31 -2.16 5.41
N ASP A 358 16.41 -2.92 6.49
CA ASP A 358 17.67 -3.23 7.14
C ASP A 358 18.55 -4.18 6.29
N SER A 359 19.85 -4.19 6.54
CA SER A 359 20.84 -4.89 5.72
C SER A 359 20.66 -6.42 5.69
N GLU A 360 20.24 -7.02 6.82
CA GLU A 360 19.99 -8.46 6.90
C GLU A 360 18.79 -8.83 6.03
N THR A 361 17.70 -8.07 6.12
CA THR A 361 16.51 -8.27 5.30
C THR A 361 16.81 -8.03 3.81
N ILE A 362 17.62 -7.03 3.45
CA ILE A 362 18.06 -6.81 2.06
C ILE A 362 18.80 -8.03 1.54
N THR A 363 19.76 -8.57 2.28
CA THR A 363 20.50 -9.78 1.90
C THR A 363 19.56 -10.97 1.70
N LEU A 364 18.58 -11.14 2.58
CA LEU A 364 17.56 -12.17 2.46
C LEU A 364 16.74 -12.02 1.16
N LEU A 365 16.30 -10.78 0.85
CA LEU A 365 15.54 -10.48 -0.36
C LEU A 365 16.32 -10.75 -1.64
N GLN A 366 17.61 -10.38 -1.70
CA GLN A 366 18.48 -10.60 -2.85
C GLN A 366 18.68 -12.08 -3.18
N ASN A 367 18.69 -12.94 -2.16
CA ASN A 367 18.89 -14.38 -2.32
C ASN A 367 17.57 -15.16 -2.45
N SER A 368 16.43 -14.46 -2.44
CA SER A 368 15.10 -15.10 -2.44
C SER A 368 14.77 -15.77 -3.76
N LYS A 369 14.11 -16.92 -3.66
CA LYS A 369 13.53 -17.68 -4.77
C LYS A 369 12.05 -17.86 -4.56
N GLU A 370 11.32 -18.33 -5.57
CA GLU A 370 9.88 -18.60 -5.47
C GLU A 370 9.51 -19.56 -4.32
N GLU A 371 10.33 -20.56 -4.07
CA GLU A 371 10.14 -21.55 -3.00
C GLU A 371 10.28 -20.99 -1.58
N ASP A 372 10.90 -19.81 -1.44
CA ASP A 372 11.01 -19.10 -0.16
C ASP A 372 9.79 -18.27 0.15
N LEU A 373 8.95 -18.01 -0.84
CA LEU A 373 7.75 -17.19 -0.73
C LEU A 373 6.53 -18.10 -0.56
N TYR A 374 5.73 -17.83 0.45
CA TYR A 374 4.56 -18.64 0.72
C TYR A 374 3.43 -17.84 1.37
N LEU A 375 2.21 -18.30 1.14
CA LEU A 375 1.02 -17.75 1.78
C LEU A 375 0.82 -18.41 3.12
N SER A 376 1.15 -17.70 4.18
CA SER A 376 1.12 -18.22 5.55
C SER A 376 -0.23 -17.96 6.25
N THR A 377 -0.43 -18.63 7.39
CA THR A 377 -1.55 -18.39 8.30
C THR A 377 -1.08 -17.76 9.62
N ILE A 378 0.07 -17.07 9.62
CA ILE A 378 0.68 -16.46 10.80
C ILE A 378 -0.08 -15.23 11.32
N SER A 379 -0.93 -14.62 10.49
CA SER A 379 -1.66 -13.41 10.89
C SER A 379 -2.60 -13.66 12.07
N PRO A 380 -2.55 -12.79 13.09
CA PRO A 380 -3.52 -12.82 14.19
C PRO A 380 -4.97 -12.62 13.77
N LEU A 381 -5.20 -12.04 12.58
CA LEU A 381 -6.54 -11.79 12.02
C LEU A 381 -7.17 -13.03 11.37
N GLY A 382 -6.45 -14.15 11.30
CA GLY A 382 -6.94 -15.37 10.68
C GLY A 382 -7.02 -15.32 9.14
N VAL A 383 -6.51 -14.26 8.50
CA VAL A 383 -6.46 -14.14 7.03
C VAL A 383 -5.08 -14.55 6.51
N PRO A 384 -4.99 -15.05 5.26
CA PRO A 384 -3.71 -15.37 4.64
C PRO A 384 -2.76 -14.18 4.62
N PHE A 385 -1.46 -14.45 4.78
CA PHE A 385 -0.43 -13.44 4.87
C PHE A 385 0.79 -13.85 4.06
N ASN A 386 1.22 -13.00 3.13
CA ASN A 386 2.43 -13.22 2.36
C ASN A 386 3.63 -13.23 3.31
N SER A 387 4.42 -14.26 3.25
CA SER A 387 5.58 -14.48 4.12
C SER A 387 6.78 -14.97 3.33
N MET A 388 7.95 -14.80 3.91
CA MET A 388 9.21 -15.25 3.36
C MET A 388 9.94 -16.09 4.39
N LYS A 389 10.46 -17.26 3.98
CA LYS A 389 11.28 -18.12 4.84
C LYS A 389 12.58 -17.42 5.22
N GLY A 390 13.10 -17.72 6.41
CA GLY A 390 14.40 -17.23 6.84
C GLY A 390 14.42 -15.80 7.38
N ASN A 391 13.28 -15.12 7.52
CA ASN A 391 13.26 -13.80 8.12
C ASN A 391 13.65 -13.85 9.62
N SER A 392 14.35 -12.82 10.10
CA SER A 392 14.93 -12.83 11.45
C SER A 392 13.89 -12.88 12.57
N TYR A 393 12.68 -12.38 12.36
CA TYR A 393 11.60 -12.50 13.33
C TYR A 393 11.13 -13.97 13.50
N ASP A 394 11.03 -14.73 12.42
CA ASP A 394 10.67 -16.16 12.50
C ASP A 394 11.79 -16.98 13.16
N ILE A 395 13.06 -16.65 12.92
CA ILE A 395 14.21 -17.26 13.60
C ILE A 395 14.12 -17.00 15.10
N PHE A 396 13.92 -15.74 15.52
CA PHE A 396 13.72 -15.37 16.92
C PHE A 396 12.54 -16.12 17.55
N LYS A 397 11.39 -16.16 16.89
CA LYS A 397 10.21 -16.90 17.37
C LYS A 397 10.50 -18.39 17.55
N ASN A 398 11.14 -19.03 16.57
CA ASN A 398 11.44 -20.46 16.62
C ASN A 398 12.43 -20.82 17.74
N ASN A 399 13.42 -19.97 18.01
CA ASN A 399 14.34 -20.16 19.14
C ASN A 399 13.59 -20.09 20.47
N ARG A 400 12.66 -19.14 20.64
CA ARG A 400 11.80 -19.06 21.83
C ARG A 400 10.90 -20.29 21.98
N LEU A 401 10.36 -20.83 20.88
CA LEU A 401 9.57 -22.06 20.92
C LEU A 401 10.37 -23.26 21.45
N LYS A 402 11.65 -23.39 21.08
CA LYS A 402 12.55 -24.43 21.61
C LYS A 402 12.76 -24.29 23.13
N GLU A 403 12.65 -23.07 23.66
CA GLU A 403 12.74 -22.77 25.09
C GLU A 403 11.37 -22.81 25.80
N ASN A 404 10.31 -23.33 25.17
CA ASN A 404 8.92 -23.33 25.66
C ASN A 404 8.38 -21.93 25.98
N LYS A 405 8.88 -20.88 25.31
CA LYS A 405 8.44 -19.50 25.46
C LYS A 405 7.49 -19.14 24.31
N PHE A 406 6.19 -19.32 24.49
CA PHE A 406 5.18 -19.11 23.46
C PHE A 406 4.71 -17.66 23.37
N GLY A 407 4.38 -17.21 22.17
CA GLY A 407 3.75 -15.93 21.90
C GLY A 407 4.63 -14.69 22.17
N SER A 408 4.09 -13.54 21.90
CA SER A 408 4.69 -12.21 22.09
C SER A 408 4.06 -11.46 23.28
N SER A 409 4.81 -10.54 23.91
CA SER A 409 4.27 -9.59 24.90
C SER A 409 3.19 -8.66 24.32
N CYS A 410 3.10 -8.57 22.99
CA CYS A 410 2.11 -7.78 22.25
C CYS A 410 2.07 -6.29 22.68
N PRO A 411 3.20 -5.57 22.64
CA PRO A 411 3.29 -4.22 23.23
C PRO A 411 2.44 -3.18 22.50
N LYS A 412 2.19 -3.36 21.19
CA LYS A 412 1.49 -2.39 20.32
C LYS A 412 -0.01 -2.63 20.18
N LYS A 413 -0.46 -3.87 20.28
CA LYS A 413 -1.88 -4.32 20.27
C LYS A 413 -2.68 -3.97 19.00
N PHE A 414 -2.09 -3.47 17.89
CA PHE A 414 -2.83 -3.05 16.70
C PHE A 414 -3.67 -4.15 16.05
N LEU A 415 -3.28 -5.43 16.20
CA LEU A 415 -4.03 -6.58 15.69
C LEU A 415 -4.81 -7.34 16.79
N ALA A 416 -4.99 -6.74 17.95
CA ALA A 416 -5.79 -7.33 19.01
C ALA A 416 -7.29 -7.29 18.63
N SER A 417 -7.92 -8.46 18.47
CA SER A 417 -9.31 -8.57 18.01
C SER A 417 -10.13 -9.63 18.76
N ASN A 418 -9.48 -10.52 19.52
CA ASN A 418 -10.14 -11.63 20.20
C ASN A 418 -10.61 -11.23 21.60
N LYS A 419 -11.88 -11.54 21.95
CA LYS A 419 -12.50 -11.32 23.27
C LYS A 419 -12.92 -12.62 23.96
N GLU A 420 -12.50 -13.78 23.46
CA GLU A 420 -12.95 -15.08 23.95
C GLU A 420 -12.57 -15.33 25.42
N TYR A 421 -11.41 -14.82 25.84
CA TYR A 421 -10.85 -15.10 27.18
C TYR A 421 -10.73 -13.86 28.06
N THR A 422 -11.09 -12.69 27.56
CA THR A 422 -10.92 -11.43 28.31
C THR A 422 -11.92 -10.38 27.86
N ASP A 423 -12.34 -9.51 28.78
CA ASP A 423 -13.23 -8.38 28.47
C ASP A 423 -12.59 -7.39 27.49
N THR A 424 -11.27 -7.23 27.57
CA THR A 424 -10.52 -6.42 26.61
C THR A 424 -9.97 -7.29 25.48
N LYS A 425 -9.92 -6.73 24.26
CA LYS A 425 -9.37 -7.44 23.10
C LYS A 425 -7.91 -7.84 23.32
N ILE A 426 -7.59 -9.11 23.08
CA ILE A 426 -6.22 -9.64 23.06
C ILE A 426 -5.85 -10.17 21.67
N CYS A 427 -4.56 -10.24 21.38
CA CYS A 427 -4.04 -10.74 20.13
C CYS A 427 -3.83 -12.25 20.20
N THR A 428 -4.21 -13.00 19.16
CA THR A 428 -3.99 -14.46 19.11
C THR A 428 -2.51 -14.84 19.02
N ALA A 429 -1.61 -13.89 18.69
CA ALA A 429 -0.16 -14.06 18.79
C ALA A 429 0.42 -13.69 20.17
N SER A 430 -0.39 -13.29 21.13
CA SER A 430 0.08 -12.90 22.48
C SER A 430 0.38 -14.12 23.36
N GLN A 431 1.34 -13.95 24.28
CA GLN A 431 1.64 -14.96 25.30
C GLN A 431 0.39 -15.38 26.07
N LYS A 432 -0.44 -14.40 26.47
CA LYS A 432 -1.66 -14.66 27.24
C LYS A 432 -2.62 -15.57 26.46
N PHE A 433 -2.88 -15.28 25.20
CA PHE A 433 -3.79 -16.08 24.38
C PHE A 433 -3.23 -17.49 24.15
N GLN A 434 -1.97 -17.58 23.71
CA GLN A 434 -1.35 -18.87 23.36
C GLN A 434 -1.23 -19.78 24.59
N LYS A 435 -0.93 -19.23 25.78
CA LYS A 435 -0.88 -19.99 27.03
C LYS A 435 -2.24 -20.64 27.34
N ILE A 436 -3.32 -19.88 27.28
CA ILE A 436 -4.68 -20.40 27.54
C ILE A 436 -5.06 -21.49 26.54
N GLU A 437 -4.77 -21.28 25.23
CA GLU A 437 -5.05 -22.27 24.19
C GLU A 437 -4.26 -23.58 24.37
N ILE A 438 -2.99 -23.48 24.77
CA ILE A 438 -2.14 -24.66 25.03
C ILE A 438 -2.62 -25.39 26.28
N GLU A 439 -2.97 -24.68 27.36
CA GLU A 439 -3.55 -25.28 28.57
C GLU A 439 -4.84 -26.03 28.25
N LYS A 440 -5.74 -25.46 27.44
CA LYS A 440 -6.95 -26.14 26.97
C LYS A 440 -6.64 -27.36 26.13
N LEU A 441 -5.66 -27.25 25.22
CA LEU A 441 -5.25 -28.35 24.36
C LEU A 441 -4.67 -29.53 25.16
N ASN A 442 -3.92 -29.24 26.23
CA ASN A 442 -3.35 -30.26 27.12
C ASN A 442 -4.41 -30.98 27.97
N ALA A 443 -5.57 -30.38 28.14
CA ALA A 443 -6.69 -30.96 28.91
C ALA A 443 -7.59 -31.89 28.06
N ILE A 444 -7.32 -32.06 26.76
CA ILE A 444 -8.13 -32.87 25.84
C ILE A 444 -7.38 -34.15 25.48
N GLU A 445 -8.03 -35.31 25.66
CA GLU A 445 -7.52 -36.57 25.14
C GLU A 445 -7.69 -36.67 23.61
N ILE A 446 -6.60 -36.57 22.89
CA ILE A 446 -6.54 -36.67 21.42
C ILE A 446 -5.26 -37.38 21.01
N ASP A 447 -5.25 -37.95 19.81
CA ASP A 447 -4.03 -38.56 19.25
C ASP A 447 -2.92 -37.54 19.03
N LYS A 448 -1.66 -38.03 19.06
CA LYS A 448 -0.44 -37.21 18.96
C LYS A 448 -0.40 -36.37 17.68
N THR A 449 -0.90 -36.90 16.55
CA THR A 449 -0.90 -36.20 15.26
C THR A 449 -1.84 -35.00 15.30
N THR A 450 -3.06 -35.21 15.79
CA THR A 450 -4.07 -34.15 15.97
C THR A 450 -3.58 -33.10 17.01
N TYR A 451 -2.96 -33.54 18.11
CA TYR A 451 -2.36 -32.65 19.09
C TYR A 451 -1.30 -31.75 18.44
N ASN A 452 -0.32 -32.34 17.74
CA ASN A 452 0.75 -31.60 17.09
C ASN A 452 0.20 -30.59 16.06
N LYS A 453 -0.79 -30.99 15.26
CA LYS A 453 -1.43 -30.10 14.29
C LYS A 453 -2.12 -28.90 14.97
N ARG A 454 -2.85 -29.13 16.05
CA ARG A 454 -3.53 -28.06 16.82
C ARG A 454 -2.50 -27.17 17.52
N PHE A 455 -1.49 -27.75 18.16
CA PHE A 455 -0.39 -27.01 18.80
C PHE A 455 0.32 -26.08 17.81
N GLN A 456 0.71 -26.60 16.64
CA GLN A 456 1.32 -25.77 15.59
C GLN A 456 0.39 -24.65 15.11
N ASN A 457 -0.92 -24.88 15.04
CA ASN A 457 -1.88 -23.83 14.66
C ASN A 457 -1.96 -22.70 15.70
N ILE A 458 -1.74 -22.97 16.98
CA ILE A 458 -1.68 -21.97 18.04
C ILE A 458 -0.38 -21.17 17.93
N VAL A 459 0.78 -21.87 17.97
CA VAL A 459 2.09 -21.22 18.12
C VAL A 459 2.62 -20.56 16.85
N LYS A 460 2.07 -20.91 15.67
CA LYS A 460 2.47 -20.27 14.40
C LYS A 460 2.10 -18.78 14.33
N LYS A 461 1.11 -18.31 15.10
CA LYS A 461 0.70 -16.90 15.09
C LYS A 461 1.85 -15.99 15.52
N SER A 462 2.12 -14.93 14.73
CA SER A 462 3.27 -14.03 14.89
C SER A 462 2.85 -12.60 15.20
N CYS A 463 3.66 -11.89 16.00
CA CYS A 463 3.43 -10.47 16.29
C CYS A 463 3.89 -9.58 15.12
N LEU A 464 3.04 -9.46 14.10
CA LEU A 464 3.32 -8.66 12.92
C LEU A 464 3.47 -7.16 13.22
N CYS A 465 2.88 -6.66 14.30
CA CYS A 465 2.99 -5.25 14.69
C CYS A 465 4.43 -4.84 15.05
N VAL A 466 5.19 -5.75 15.63
CA VAL A 466 6.62 -5.54 15.95
C VAL A 466 7.48 -5.86 14.75
N GLY A 467 7.37 -7.07 14.21
CA GLY A 467 8.25 -7.53 13.13
C GLY A 467 8.22 -6.63 11.88
N LEU A 468 7.02 -6.15 11.45
CA LEU A 468 6.92 -5.28 10.27
C LEU A 468 7.37 -3.83 10.52
N ALA A 469 7.55 -3.41 11.78
CA ALA A 469 8.00 -2.06 12.12
C ALA A 469 9.51 -1.97 12.33
N ASN A 470 10.15 -3.08 12.69
CA ASN A 470 11.55 -3.09 13.11
C ASN A 470 12.54 -2.69 12.00
N ALA A 471 12.23 -2.96 10.73
CA ALA A 471 13.13 -2.62 9.62
C ALA A 471 13.57 -1.15 9.63
N ALA A 472 12.64 -0.21 9.82
CA ALA A 472 12.96 1.22 9.86
C ALA A 472 13.73 1.63 11.11
N LEU A 473 13.47 0.99 12.24
CA LEU A 473 14.16 1.28 13.49
C LEU A 473 15.61 0.78 13.43
N LEU A 474 15.82 -0.43 12.93
CA LEU A 474 17.16 -1.02 12.78
C LEU A 474 18.00 -0.28 11.73
N GLU A 475 17.43 0.03 10.58
CA GLU A 475 18.15 0.77 9.52
C GLU A 475 18.61 2.16 9.98
N LYS A 476 17.85 2.79 10.89
CA LYS A 476 18.21 4.11 11.43
C LYS A 476 18.92 4.07 12.78
N ASN A 477 19.30 2.88 13.26
CA ASN A 477 19.94 2.67 14.57
C ASN A 477 19.12 3.28 15.72
N ILE A 478 17.80 3.15 15.66
CA ILE A 478 16.88 3.62 16.71
C ILE A 478 16.57 2.47 17.64
N ASP A 479 17.04 2.54 18.88
CA ASP A 479 16.68 1.55 19.90
C ASP A 479 15.21 1.69 20.32
N SER A 480 14.52 0.57 20.40
CA SER A 480 13.12 0.51 20.78
C SER A 480 12.77 -0.89 21.30
N LYS A 481 11.85 -0.94 22.25
CA LYS A 481 11.36 -2.21 22.79
C LYS A 481 10.85 -3.11 21.67
N GLY A 482 11.46 -4.26 21.49
CA GLY A 482 11.12 -5.27 20.49
C GLY A 482 11.98 -5.23 19.23
N THR A 483 12.92 -4.28 19.07
CA THR A 483 13.86 -4.27 17.94
C THR A 483 14.76 -5.51 17.92
N GLU A 484 15.10 -6.03 19.09
CA GLU A 484 15.84 -7.27 19.28
C GLU A 484 15.13 -8.53 18.74
N GLN A 485 13.85 -8.43 18.42
CA GLN A 485 13.05 -9.56 17.93
C GLN A 485 13.21 -9.79 16.41
N GLY A 486 13.95 -8.97 15.72
CA GLY A 486 14.16 -9.07 14.26
C GLY A 486 13.01 -8.53 13.42
N VAL A 487 13.08 -8.77 12.12
CA VAL A 487 12.19 -8.20 11.08
C VAL A 487 11.35 -9.30 10.44
N SER A 488 10.03 -9.04 10.36
CA SER A 488 9.13 -9.78 9.47
C SER A 488 9.05 -9.05 8.14
N ILE A 489 9.13 -9.79 7.03
CA ILE A 489 8.97 -9.22 5.69
C ILE A 489 7.83 -9.91 4.95
N CYS A 490 7.03 -9.13 4.23
CA CYS A 490 5.90 -9.61 3.45
C CYS A 490 6.02 -9.13 1.98
N PRO A 491 7.05 -9.57 1.26
CA PRO A 491 7.21 -9.19 -0.14
C PRO A 491 6.12 -9.84 -0.98
N GLY A 492 5.72 -9.18 -2.08
CA GLY A 492 4.95 -9.86 -3.11
C GLY A 492 5.84 -10.88 -3.85
N PRO A 493 5.25 -11.84 -4.56
CA PRO A 493 6.00 -12.94 -5.20
C PRO A 493 7.00 -12.46 -6.25
N ASN A 494 6.83 -11.25 -6.75
CA ASN A 494 7.71 -10.66 -7.77
C ASN A 494 9.15 -10.45 -7.30
N ILE A 495 9.41 -10.42 -5.98
CA ILE A 495 10.76 -10.22 -5.43
C ILE A 495 11.73 -11.34 -5.84
N ALA A 496 11.25 -12.55 -6.02
CA ALA A 496 12.06 -13.70 -6.39
C ALA A 496 12.84 -13.55 -7.72
N TYR A 497 12.52 -12.55 -8.51
CA TYR A 497 13.15 -12.29 -9.81
C TYR A 497 14.14 -11.12 -9.79
N PHE A 498 14.28 -10.43 -8.65
CA PHE A 498 15.18 -9.31 -8.47
C PHE A 498 16.25 -9.69 -7.43
N ASP A 499 17.50 -9.79 -7.86
CA ASP A 499 18.61 -10.34 -7.07
C ASP A 499 19.66 -9.32 -6.62
N LYS A 500 19.46 -8.02 -6.96
CA LYS A 500 20.44 -6.96 -6.68
C LYS A 500 19.81 -5.70 -6.15
N GLN A 501 20.50 -5.05 -5.21
CA GLN A 501 20.24 -3.65 -4.94
C GLN A 501 20.56 -2.81 -6.17
N VAL A 502 19.68 -1.88 -6.49
CA VAL A 502 19.86 -0.93 -7.58
C VAL A 502 19.58 0.49 -7.11
N SER A 503 20.16 1.47 -7.80
CA SER A 503 19.83 2.87 -7.56
C SER A 503 18.42 3.21 -8.04
N LEU A 504 17.84 4.28 -7.49
CA LEU A 504 16.54 4.79 -7.93
C LEU A 504 16.54 5.10 -9.43
N LYS A 505 17.64 5.67 -9.96
CA LYS A 505 17.81 5.92 -11.40
C LYS A 505 17.69 4.62 -12.21
N LYS A 506 18.41 3.56 -11.83
CA LYS A 506 18.34 2.26 -12.54
C LYS A 506 16.94 1.63 -12.45
N MET A 507 16.27 1.74 -11.31
CA MET A 507 14.89 1.26 -11.17
C MET A 507 13.94 2.02 -12.10
N THR A 508 14.01 3.35 -12.18
CA THR A 508 13.18 4.12 -13.09
C THR A 508 13.48 3.83 -14.57
N GLN A 509 14.74 3.62 -14.91
CA GLN A 509 15.16 3.20 -16.24
C GLN A 509 14.60 1.82 -16.62
N HIS A 510 14.56 0.89 -15.67
CA HIS A 510 13.93 -0.42 -15.87
C HIS A 510 12.41 -0.30 -16.08
N ILE A 511 11.72 0.48 -15.26
CA ILE A 511 10.27 0.72 -15.39
C ILE A 511 9.92 1.26 -16.78
N TYR A 512 10.80 2.08 -17.38
CA TYR A 512 10.59 2.68 -18.71
C TYR A 512 11.33 1.96 -19.84
N GLY A 513 11.76 0.71 -19.62
CA GLY A 513 12.32 -0.15 -20.66
C GLY A 513 13.71 0.22 -21.18
N LYS A 514 14.42 1.18 -20.55
CA LYS A 514 15.76 1.59 -20.95
C LYS A 514 16.83 0.56 -20.61
N ILE A 515 16.63 -0.17 -19.53
CA ILE A 515 17.48 -1.28 -19.08
C ILE A 515 16.61 -2.40 -18.51
N ASN A 516 17.16 -3.61 -18.41
CA ASN A 516 16.54 -4.71 -17.70
C ASN A 516 17.40 -5.08 -16.48
N ILE A 517 16.79 -5.07 -15.27
CA ILE A 517 17.44 -5.43 -14.01
C ILE A 517 16.95 -6.77 -13.45
N ILE A 518 16.12 -7.49 -14.18
CA ILE A 518 15.65 -8.82 -13.76
C ILE A 518 16.84 -9.79 -13.81
N GLY A 519 17.17 -10.38 -12.64
CA GLY A 519 18.29 -11.31 -12.52
C GLY A 519 17.97 -12.72 -13.03
N GLN A 520 16.70 -13.15 -12.93
CA GLN A 520 16.27 -14.50 -13.34
C GLN A 520 15.43 -14.44 -14.62
N GLN A 521 15.88 -15.17 -15.65
CA GLN A 521 15.30 -15.09 -17.01
C GLN A 521 13.90 -15.70 -17.18
N ASN A 522 13.42 -16.51 -16.25
CA ASN A 522 12.17 -17.26 -16.38
C ASN A 522 10.99 -16.66 -15.61
N ARG A 523 10.96 -15.34 -15.42
CA ARG A 523 9.83 -14.69 -14.78
C ARG A 523 8.56 -14.86 -15.62
N PRO A 524 7.48 -15.45 -15.07
CA PRO A 524 6.21 -15.53 -15.78
C PRO A 524 5.59 -14.12 -15.90
N HIS A 525 4.78 -13.93 -16.94
CA HIS A 525 3.95 -12.74 -17.06
C HIS A 525 3.03 -12.60 -15.84
N MET A 526 2.81 -11.36 -15.36
CA MET A 526 2.06 -11.10 -14.13
C MET A 526 0.68 -11.79 -14.07
N PHE A 527 -0.05 -11.84 -15.19
CA PHE A 527 -1.38 -12.49 -15.25
C PHE A 527 -1.29 -14.01 -15.17
N VAL A 528 -0.25 -14.60 -15.72
CA VAL A 528 0.04 -16.05 -15.57
C VAL A 528 0.33 -16.36 -14.11
N LYS A 529 1.20 -15.58 -13.48
CA LYS A 529 1.56 -15.76 -12.06
C LYS A 529 0.37 -15.60 -11.11
N GLU A 530 -0.50 -14.64 -11.38
CA GLU A 530 -1.74 -14.45 -10.62
C GLU A 530 -2.64 -15.69 -10.70
N LEU A 531 -2.84 -16.20 -11.92
CA LEU A 531 -3.66 -17.38 -12.16
C LEU A 531 -3.05 -18.62 -11.50
N GLU A 532 -1.73 -18.86 -11.62
CA GLU A 532 -1.03 -19.97 -10.93
C GLU A 532 -1.27 -19.93 -9.42
N MET A 533 -1.13 -18.76 -8.80
CA MET A 533 -1.39 -18.60 -7.37
C MET A 533 -2.83 -18.91 -6.99
N TYR A 534 -3.79 -18.51 -7.81
CA TYR A 534 -5.21 -18.75 -7.52
C TYR A 534 -5.60 -20.21 -7.73
N ILE A 535 -5.04 -20.88 -8.74
CA ILE A 535 -5.22 -22.33 -8.93
C ILE A 535 -4.63 -23.10 -7.73
N LYS A 536 -3.39 -22.76 -7.32
CA LYS A 536 -2.77 -23.38 -6.14
C LYS A 536 -3.60 -23.15 -4.86
N TYR A 537 -4.08 -21.92 -4.65
CA TYR A 537 -4.96 -21.60 -3.51
C TYR A 537 -6.25 -22.42 -3.55
N PHE A 538 -6.83 -22.59 -4.74
CA PHE A 538 -8.01 -23.40 -4.96
C PHE A 538 -7.73 -24.87 -4.63
N GLN A 539 -6.63 -25.45 -5.11
CA GLN A 539 -6.19 -26.82 -4.78
C GLN A 539 -6.06 -27.06 -3.28
N GLU A 540 -5.43 -26.15 -2.54
CA GLU A 540 -5.23 -26.26 -1.09
C GLU A 540 -6.56 -26.18 -0.29
N LYS A 541 -7.59 -25.53 -0.83
CA LYS A 541 -8.89 -25.35 -0.18
C LYS A 541 -9.94 -26.37 -0.58
N ILE A 542 -9.68 -27.17 -1.59
CA ILE A 542 -10.66 -28.10 -2.18
C ILE A 542 -10.23 -29.56 -2.00
N ILE A 543 -9.99 -29.97 -0.78
CA ILE A 543 -9.74 -31.40 -0.51
C ILE A 543 -10.99 -32.27 -0.85
N ASP A 544 -12.18 -31.67 -1.01
CA ASP A 544 -13.45 -32.37 -1.26
C ASP A 544 -14.37 -31.71 -2.32
N PHE A 545 -13.82 -31.02 -3.34
CA PHE A 545 -14.65 -30.37 -4.36
C PHE A 545 -15.52 -31.37 -5.16
N SER A 546 -14.96 -32.54 -5.48
CA SER A 546 -15.64 -33.59 -6.28
C SER A 546 -16.82 -34.24 -5.58
N LYS A 547 -16.93 -34.16 -4.24
CA LYS A 547 -17.98 -34.83 -3.47
C LYS A 547 -19.17 -33.94 -3.11
N ASN A 548 -18.95 -32.69 -2.69
CA ASN A 548 -20.01 -31.72 -2.36
C ASN A 548 -19.46 -30.29 -2.35
N PRO A 549 -19.32 -29.60 -3.49
CA PRO A 549 -18.75 -28.26 -3.53
C PRO A 549 -19.68 -27.22 -2.91
N THR A 550 -19.13 -26.35 -2.08
CA THR A 550 -19.85 -25.19 -1.55
C THR A 550 -20.13 -24.16 -2.66
N LYS A 551 -21.20 -23.37 -2.51
CA LYS A 551 -21.51 -22.27 -3.44
C LYS A 551 -20.32 -21.32 -3.68
N LYS A 552 -19.50 -21.07 -2.65
CA LYS A 552 -18.29 -20.26 -2.79
C LYS A 552 -17.24 -20.90 -3.68
N GLN A 553 -17.03 -22.19 -3.55
CA GLN A 553 -16.08 -22.93 -4.38
C GLN A 553 -16.51 -22.95 -5.84
N ILE A 554 -17.81 -23.19 -6.11
CA ILE A 554 -18.38 -23.15 -7.46
C ILE A 554 -18.18 -21.76 -8.08
N THR A 555 -18.48 -20.70 -7.34
CA THR A 555 -18.28 -19.32 -7.81
C THR A 555 -16.81 -19.02 -8.08
N PHE A 556 -15.91 -19.45 -7.20
CA PHE A 556 -14.46 -19.28 -7.37
C PHE A 556 -13.95 -19.96 -8.64
N HIS A 557 -14.30 -21.24 -8.84
CA HIS A 557 -13.94 -21.99 -10.03
C HIS A 557 -14.48 -21.33 -11.31
N LYS A 558 -15.75 -20.95 -11.32
CA LYS A 558 -16.37 -20.26 -12.45
C LYS A 558 -15.63 -18.97 -12.80
N ASN A 559 -15.33 -18.13 -11.80
CA ASN A 559 -14.62 -16.86 -12.02
C ASN A 559 -13.23 -17.07 -12.60
N LEU A 560 -12.50 -18.13 -12.16
CA LEU A 560 -11.23 -18.49 -12.77
C LEU A 560 -11.38 -18.90 -14.23
N MET A 561 -12.37 -19.75 -14.55
CA MET A 561 -12.62 -20.20 -15.93
C MET A 561 -12.97 -19.03 -16.85
N ASP A 562 -13.85 -18.13 -16.38
CA ASP A 562 -14.24 -16.91 -17.12
C ASP A 562 -13.02 -16.00 -17.34
N GLY A 563 -12.17 -15.86 -16.31
CA GLY A 563 -10.93 -15.09 -16.38
C GLY A 563 -9.90 -15.67 -17.34
N ILE A 564 -9.73 -17.00 -17.36
CA ILE A 564 -8.85 -17.67 -18.32
C ILE A 564 -9.37 -17.45 -19.75
N GLN A 565 -10.67 -17.58 -19.96
CA GLN A 565 -11.25 -17.34 -21.28
C GLN A 565 -11.04 -15.89 -21.75
N TYR A 566 -11.16 -14.93 -20.84
CA TYR A 566 -10.82 -13.53 -21.11
C TYR A 566 -9.37 -13.37 -21.55
N TYR A 567 -8.40 -13.99 -20.85
CA TYR A 567 -6.99 -13.91 -21.22
C TYR A 567 -6.68 -14.64 -22.54
N GLN A 568 -7.31 -15.78 -22.80
CA GLN A 568 -7.15 -16.47 -24.07
C GLN A 568 -7.59 -15.58 -25.25
N ASN A 569 -8.76 -14.95 -25.15
CA ASN A 569 -9.24 -14.01 -26.16
C ASN A 569 -8.33 -12.75 -26.29
N LEU A 570 -7.83 -12.24 -25.15
CA LEU A 570 -6.97 -11.06 -25.11
C LEU A 570 -5.64 -11.29 -25.81
N PHE A 571 -5.03 -12.46 -25.63
CA PHE A 571 -3.69 -12.78 -26.12
C PHE A 571 -3.68 -13.66 -27.38
N GLU A 572 -4.83 -13.99 -27.95
CA GLU A 572 -4.96 -14.86 -29.12
C GLU A 572 -4.06 -14.45 -30.27
N TYR A 573 -4.02 -13.14 -30.57
CA TYR A 573 -3.22 -12.59 -31.66
C TYR A 573 -1.99 -11.80 -31.18
N LEU A 574 -1.88 -11.54 -29.87
CA LEU A 574 -0.83 -10.69 -29.31
C LEU A 574 0.40 -11.48 -28.86
N ASN A 575 0.20 -12.66 -28.28
CA ASN A 575 1.29 -13.43 -27.69
C ASN A 575 0.97 -14.94 -27.61
N PRO A 576 1.38 -15.74 -28.62
CA PRO A 576 1.13 -17.18 -28.66
C PRO A 576 1.71 -17.96 -27.45
N LYS A 577 2.83 -17.48 -26.89
CA LYS A 577 3.44 -18.11 -25.69
C LYS A 577 2.55 -17.96 -24.46
N LEU A 578 1.97 -16.79 -24.25
CA LEU A 578 1.00 -16.56 -23.16
C LEU A 578 -0.28 -17.36 -23.39
N LEU A 579 -0.78 -17.42 -24.61
CA LEU A 579 -1.95 -18.23 -24.96
C LEU A 579 -1.75 -19.70 -24.59
N PHE A 580 -0.59 -20.26 -24.90
CA PHE A 580 -0.22 -21.63 -24.52
C PHE A 580 -0.20 -21.83 -22.99
N GLN A 581 0.40 -20.87 -22.24
CA GLN A 581 0.43 -20.94 -20.78
C GLN A 581 -0.98 -20.91 -20.17
N PHE A 582 -1.86 -20.04 -20.62
CA PHE A 582 -3.25 -20.00 -20.17
C PHE A 582 -4.02 -21.28 -20.50
N SER A 583 -3.77 -21.87 -21.68
CA SER A 583 -4.40 -23.13 -22.08
C SER A 583 -3.94 -24.30 -21.20
N LYS A 584 -2.66 -24.34 -20.82
CA LYS A 584 -2.11 -25.32 -19.88
C LYS A 584 -2.78 -25.17 -18.51
N LEU A 585 -2.82 -23.97 -17.96
CA LEU A 585 -3.43 -23.69 -16.65
C LEU A 585 -4.95 -23.97 -16.64
N LYS A 586 -5.64 -23.74 -17.78
CA LYS A 586 -7.04 -24.15 -17.94
C LYS A 586 -7.21 -25.67 -17.79
N SER A 587 -6.34 -26.43 -18.45
CA SER A 587 -6.36 -27.89 -18.36
C SER A 587 -6.06 -28.41 -16.94
N GLU A 588 -5.16 -27.74 -16.21
CA GLU A 588 -4.88 -28.04 -14.80
C GLU A 588 -6.10 -27.76 -13.92
N LEU A 589 -6.76 -26.61 -14.09
CA LEU A 589 -7.96 -26.25 -13.34
C LEU A 589 -9.13 -27.21 -13.61
N MET A 590 -9.31 -27.64 -14.86
CA MET A 590 -10.36 -28.61 -15.24
C MET A 590 -10.18 -29.99 -14.60
N LYS A 591 -8.95 -30.41 -14.28
CA LYS A 591 -8.69 -31.67 -13.56
C LYS A 591 -9.06 -31.60 -12.08
N LEU A 592 -9.32 -30.43 -11.55
CA LEU A 592 -9.71 -30.20 -10.15
C LEU A 592 -11.23 -30.12 -9.97
N SER A 593 -11.98 -30.02 -11.05
CA SER A 593 -13.45 -30.02 -11.10
C SER A 593 -13.95 -31.41 -11.48
#